data_0b81112b910779191c7e7558717c179e
#
_entry.id   0b81112b910779191c7e7558717c179e
#
_cell.length_a   1.000
_cell.length_b   1.000
_cell.length_c   1.000
_cell.angle_alpha   90.00
_cell.angle_beta   90.00
_cell.angle_gamma   90.00
#
_symmetry.space_group_name_H-M   'P 1'
#
loop_
_entity.id
_entity.type
_entity.pdbx_description
1 polymer ?
#
loop_
_entity_poly.entity_id
_entity_poly.type
_entity_poly.pdbx_seq_one_letter_code
_entity_poly.pdbx_strand_id
1 'polypeptide(L)'
;LEKRHLQLHDMALLSLRTGLRPTAIFKLRGQAVDANACGLYIIQQGGKRSFVRVPEDLIQMLQAYRRKPAEPIFQQPRKKVAFEKTPACFQTAVRKLGLAPKDGDSLYAVTLHTMRHTFASWLAQSGKVTLMELQKLMRHKNITMTMRYAHLFPGQENEKLSIIEDMLAA
;
A
#
# COMPACT_ATOMS: atom_id res chain seq x y z
N LEU A 1 -2.79 -19.05 13.30
CA LEU A 1 -2.01 -17.81 13.50
C LEU A 1 -2.48 -17.12 14.77
N GLU A 2 -1.57 -16.78 15.69
CA GLU A 2 -1.93 -15.95 16.86
C GLU A 2 -2.54 -14.62 16.38
N LYS A 3 -3.52 -14.08 17.12
CA LYS A 3 -4.26 -12.85 16.76
C LYS A 3 -3.36 -11.68 16.35
N ARG A 4 -2.18 -11.53 16.94
CA ARG A 4 -1.21 -10.48 16.61
C ARG A 4 -0.52 -10.70 15.26
N HIS A 5 -0.28 -11.95 14.87
CA HIS A 5 0.31 -12.29 13.57
C HIS A 5 -0.71 -12.11 12.45
N LEU A 6 -1.99 -12.40 12.71
CA LEU A 6 -3.08 -12.14 11.78
C LEU A 6 -3.19 -10.64 11.48
N GLN A 7 -3.20 -9.77 12.49
CA GLN A 7 -3.24 -8.32 12.26
C GLN A 7 -2.04 -7.82 11.43
N LEU A 8 -0.85 -8.39 11.67
CA LEU A 8 0.34 -8.03 10.92
C LEU A 8 0.23 -8.44 9.45
N HIS A 9 -0.22 -9.66 9.20
CA HIS A 9 -0.51 -10.17 7.86
C HIS A 9 -1.49 -9.24 7.13
N ASP A 10 -2.61 -8.91 7.76
CA ASP A 10 -3.68 -8.12 7.14
C ASP A 10 -3.24 -6.67 6.88
N MET A 11 -2.44 -6.07 7.78
CA MET A 11 -1.82 -4.76 7.53
C MET A 11 -0.86 -4.79 6.33
N ALA A 12 -0.05 -5.84 6.21
CA ALA A 12 0.88 -6.01 5.09
C ALA A 12 0.11 -6.22 3.77
N LEU A 13 -0.89 -7.11 3.78
CA LEU A 13 -1.74 -7.39 2.62
C LEU A 13 -2.49 -6.13 2.17
N LEU A 14 -3.07 -5.38 3.10
CA LEU A 14 -3.76 -4.12 2.79
C LEU A 14 -2.80 -3.11 2.15
N SER A 15 -1.58 -2.96 2.68
CA SER A 15 -0.57 -2.08 2.08
C SER A 15 -0.15 -2.54 0.68
N LEU A 16 0.08 -3.84 0.51
CA LEU A 16 0.51 -4.45 -0.76
C LEU A 16 -0.54 -4.33 -1.86
N ARG A 17 -1.84 -4.44 -1.52
CA ARG A 17 -2.93 -4.45 -2.51
C ARG A 17 -3.56 -3.07 -2.76
N THR A 18 -3.29 -2.08 -1.93
CA THR A 18 -3.90 -0.73 -2.04
C THR A 18 -2.89 0.40 -2.11
N GLY A 19 -1.63 0.10 -1.86
CA GLY A 19 -0.58 1.10 -1.74
C GLY A 19 -0.78 2.06 -0.57
N LEU A 20 -1.61 1.75 0.43
CA LEU A 20 -1.80 2.59 1.60
C LEU A 20 -0.50 2.73 2.42
N ARG A 21 -0.27 3.95 2.91
CA ARG A 21 0.85 4.19 3.85
C ARG A 21 0.59 3.47 5.18
N PRO A 22 1.60 2.89 5.83
CA PRO A 22 1.44 2.24 7.13
C PRO A 22 0.74 3.13 8.17
N THR A 23 1.08 4.41 8.22
CA THR A 23 0.44 5.36 9.15
C THR A 23 -1.05 5.55 8.88
N ALA A 24 -1.50 5.46 7.63
CA ALA A 24 -2.93 5.49 7.30
C ALA A 24 -3.62 4.19 7.73
N ILE A 25 -2.97 3.04 7.56
CA ILE A 25 -3.46 1.73 8.00
C ILE A 25 -3.60 1.69 9.52
N PHE A 26 -2.61 2.19 10.28
CA PHE A 26 -2.66 2.23 11.74
C PHE A 26 -3.81 3.10 12.28
N LYS A 27 -4.19 4.14 11.54
CA LYS A 27 -5.26 5.06 11.91
C LYS A 27 -6.65 4.63 11.43
N LEU A 28 -6.77 3.49 10.71
CA LEU A 28 -8.08 2.99 10.28
C LEU A 28 -8.96 2.66 11.49
N ARG A 29 -10.21 3.14 11.43
CA ARG A 29 -11.24 2.86 12.44
C ARG A 29 -12.42 2.12 11.80
N GLY A 30 -13.28 1.51 12.61
CA GLY A 30 -14.44 0.78 12.11
C GLY A 30 -15.29 1.61 11.14
N GLN A 31 -15.55 2.88 11.46
CA GLN A 31 -16.31 3.82 10.60
C GLN A 31 -15.61 4.21 9.29
N ALA A 32 -14.35 3.84 9.10
CA ALA A 32 -13.63 4.11 7.87
C ALA A 32 -13.95 3.12 6.76
N VAL A 33 -14.57 1.98 7.10
CA VAL A 33 -14.91 0.92 6.15
C VAL A 33 -16.32 1.17 5.62
N ASP A 34 -16.42 1.43 4.32
CA ASP A 34 -17.68 1.54 3.59
C ASP A 34 -17.86 0.29 2.75
N ALA A 35 -18.68 -0.64 3.26
CA ALA A 35 -18.93 -1.90 2.58
C ALA A 35 -19.77 -1.70 1.31
N ASN A 36 -20.73 -0.77 1.32
CA ASN A 36 -21.62 -0.53 0.19
C ASN A 36 -20.85 0.07 -1.01
N ALA A 37 -19.94 0.98 -0.73
CA ALA A 37 -19.10 1.60 -1.77
C ALA A 37 -17.82 0.82 -2.06
N CYS A 38 -17.58 -0.33 -1.42
CA CYS A 38 -16.35 -1.12 -1.50
C CYS A 38 -15.09 -0.22 -1.34
N GLY A 39 -14.99 0.46 -0.20
CA GLY A 39 -13.89 1.39 -0.01
C GLY A 39 -13.60 1.81 1.42
N LEU A 40 -12.56 2.61 1.54
CA LEU A 40 -12.03 3.09 2.80
C LEU A 40 -11.93 4.60 2.82
N TYR A 41 -12.45 5.24 3.87
CA TYR A 41 -12.17 6.65 4.17
C TYR A 41 -10.86 6.73 4.96
N ILE A 42 -9.84 7.30 4.35
CA ILE A 42 -8.51 7.43 4.98
C ILE A 42 -8.18 8.90 5.27
N ILE A 43 -7.35 9.11 6.28
CA ILE A 43 -6.75 10.40 6.56
C ILE A 43 -5.32 10.37 6.00
N GLN A 44 -5.07 11.22 5.02
CA GLN A 44 -3.74 11.38 4.44
C GLN A 44 -2.83 12.23 5.34
N GLN A 45 -1.55 12.25 5.03
CA GLN A 45 -0.60 13.17 5.65
C GLN A 45 -1.05 14.62 5.41
N GLY A 46 -1.15 15.41 6.49
CA GLY A 46 -1.72 16.76 6.45
C GLY A 46 -3.23 16.81 6.71
N GLY A 47 -3.87 15.71 7.17
CA GLY A 47 -5.25 15.69 7.64
C GLY A 47 -6.32 15.60 6.55
N LYS A 48 -5.96 15.62 5.28
CA LYS A 48 -6.91 15.52 4.16
C LYS A 48 -7.58 14.13 4.16
N ARG A 49 -8.91 14.12 4.16
CA ARG A 49 -9.69 12.89 3.95
C ARG A 49 -9.69 12.50 2.47
N SER A 50 -9.63 11.23 2.17
CA SER A 50 -9.82 10.69 0.83
C SER A 50 -10.49 9.33 0.89
N PHE A 51 -11.23 9.01 -0.16
CA PHE A 51 -11.83 7.71 -0.37
C PHE A 51 -10.90 6.85 -1.24
N VAL A 52 -10.77 5.58 -0.90
CA VAL A 52 -9.95 4.60 -1.63
C VAL A 52 -10.81 3.38 -1.89
N ARG A 53 -11.08 3.10 -3.15
CA ARG A 53 -11.71 1.83 -3.52
C ARG A 53 -10.77 0.68 -3.22
N VAL A 54 -11.31 -0.39 -2.67
CA VAL A 54 -10.54 -1.61 -2.37
C VAL A 54 -11.35 -2.83 -2.79
N PRO A 55 -10.72 -3.95 -3.13
CA PRO A 55 -11.41 -5.21 -3.41
C PRO A 55 -12.30 -5.65 -2.25
N GLU A 56 -13.43 -6.30 -2.60
CA GLU A 56 -14.45 -6.70 -1.64
C GLU A 56 -13.91 -7.64 -0.55
N ASP A 57 -13.02 -8.57 -0.91
CA ASP A 57 -12.39 -9.49 0.04
C ASP A 57 -11.57 -8.77 1.13
N LEU A 58 -10.98 -7.61 0.79
CA LEU A 58 -10.32 -6.76 1.79
C LEU A 58 -11.32 -6.06 2.71
N ILE A 59 -12.50 -5.68 2.19
CA ILE A 59 -13.58 -5.16 3.03
C ILE A 59 -14.05 -6.22 4.02
N GLN A 60 -14.32 -7.44 3.54
CA GLN A 60 -14.72 -8.58 4.38
C GLN A 60 -13.66 -8.90 5.44
N MET A 61 -12.38 -8.90 5.06
CA MET A 61 -11.26 -9.06 5.99
C MET A 61 -11.29 -8.01 7.12
N LEU A 62 -11.52 -6.75 6.78
CA LEU A 62 -11.56 -5.66 7.76
C LEU A 62 -12.80 -5.74 8.65
N GLN A 63 -13.97 -6.10 8.09
CA GLN A 63 -15.21 -6.28 8.84
C GLN A 63 -15.14 -7.46 9.82
N ALA A 64 -14.36 -8.50 9.52
CA ALA A 64 -14.15 -9.64 10.42
C ALA A 64 -13.56 -9.25 11.79
N TYR A 65 -12.93 -8.08 11.88
CA TYR A 65 -12.46 -7.54 13.17
C TYR A 65 -13.60 -7.07 14.08
N ARG A 66 -14.82 -6.87 13.56
CA ARG A 66 -16.04 -6.48 14.30
C ARG A 66 -15.80 -5.27 15.23
N ARG A 67 -15.14 -4.22 14.72
CA ARG A 67 -14.83 -3.03 15.50
C ARG A 67 -15.99 -2.05 15.55
N LYS A 68 -16.19 -1.42 16.71
CA LYS A 68 -17.11 -0.28 16.83
C LYS A 68 -16.64 0.88 15.96
N PRO A 69 -17.53 1.80 15.55
CA PRO A 69 -17.19 2.89 14.62
C PRO A 69 -15.93 3.67 14.99
N ALA A 70 -15.76 4.02 16.26
CA ALA A 70 -14.63 4.81 16.73
C ALA A 70 -13.37 3.98 17.09
N GLU A 71 -13.49 2.64 17.12
CA GLU A 71 -12.35 1.78 17.51
C GLU A 71 -11.36 1.61 16.34
N PRO A 72 -10.05 1.57 16.61
CA PRO A 72 -9.07 1.18 15.60
C PRO A 72 -9.34 -0.25 15.12
N ILE A 73 -9.22 -0.48 13.82
CA ILE A 73 -9.32 -1.84 13.26
C ILE A 73 -8.18 -2.69 13.77
N PHE A 74 -6.96 -2.20 13.61
CA PHE A 74 -5.76 -2.84 14.11
C PHE A 74 -5.38 -2.25 15.47
N GLN A 75 -5.33 -3.11 16.47
CA GLN A 75 -5.14 -2.68 17.87
C GLN A 75 -3.93 -3.35 18.50
N GLN A 76 -3.20 -2.59 19.30
CA GLN A 76 -2.20 -3.15 20.20
C GLN A 76 -2.88 -4.14 21.17
N PRO A 77 -2.42 -5.41 21.27
CA PRO A 77 -3.17 -6.47 21.98
C PRO A 77 -3.51 -6.14 23.44
N ARG A 78 -2.59 -5.50 24.16
CA ARG A 78 -2.76 -5.17 25.58
C ARG A 78 -3.53 -3.87 25.81
N LYS A 79 -3.21 -2.80 25.06
CA LYS A 79 -3.73 -1.45 25.28
C LYS A 79 -5.05 -1.16 24.57
N LYS A 80 -5.42 -1.97 23.58
CA LYS A 80 -6.61 -1.75 22.72
C LYS A 80 -6.63 -0.41 21.97
N VAL A 81 -5.48 0.21 21.79
CA VAL A 81 -5.29 1.45 21.03
C VAL A 81 -4.67 1.16 19.65
N ALA A 82 -4.72 2.14 18.76
CA ALA A 82 -4.08 2.05 17.45
C ALA A 82 -2.56 1.84 17.57
N PHE A 83 -1.97 1.26 16.53
CA PHE A 83 -0.52 1.26 16.40
C PHE A 83 -0.04 2.68 16.01
N GLU A 84 1.07 3.11 16.56
CA GLU A 84 1.76 4.36 16.18
C GLU A 84 2.92 4.09 15.22
N LYS A 85 3.52 2.92 15.34
CA LYS A 85 4.64 2.42 14.54
C LYS A 85 4.48 0.95 14.20
N THR A 86 5.27 0.49 13.26
CA THR A 86 5.31 -0.93 12.87
C THR A 86 5.53 -1.81 14.12
N PRO A 87 4.69 -2.82 14.35
CA PRO A 87 4.85 -3.73 15.48
C PRO A 87 6.21 -4.45 15.45
N ALA A 88 6.83 -4.63 16.60
CA ALA A 88 8.13 -5.32 16.71
C ALA A 88 8.11 -6.75 16.13
N CYS A 89 6.95 -7.44 16.21
CA CYS A 89 6.78 -8.76 15.62
C CYS A 89 6.98 -8.79 14.10
N PHE A 90 6.86 -7.65 13.41
CA PHE A 90 7.17 -7.55 11.97
C PHE A 90 8.65 -7.83 11.72
N GLN A 91 9.54 -7.15 12.45
CA GLN A 91 10.98 -7.36 12.29
C GLN A 91 11.40 -8.79 12.70
N THR A 92 10.72 -9.38 13.68
CA THR A 92 10.94 -10.79 14.04
C THR A 92 10.53 -11.72 12.90
N ALA A 93 9.39 -11.45 12.24
CA ALA A 93 8.95 -12.22 11.07
C ALA A 93 9.95 -12.07 9.89
N VAL A 94 10.37 -10.84 9.58
CA VAL A 94 11.36 -10.57 8.53
C VAL A 94 12.65 -11.36 8.75
N ARG A 95 13.17 -11.37 9.98
CA ARG A 95 14.37 -12.17 10.34
C ARG A 95 14.14 -13.68 10.20
N LYS A 96 13.01 -14.18 10.69
CA LYS A 96 12.67 -15.61 10.59
C LYS A 96 12.53 -16.10 9.16
N LEU A 97 12.11 -15.21 8.25
CA LEU A 97 11.97 -15.49 6.81
C LEU A 97 13.28 -15.30 6.03
N GLY A 98 14.39 -14.96 6.70
CA GLY A 98 15.65 -14.69 6.03
C GLY A 98 15.66 -13.44 5.14
N LEU A 99 14.69 -12.52 5.33
CA LEU A 99 14.55 -11.29 4.54
C LEU A 99 15.27 -10.09 5.19
N ALA A 100 15.93 -10.28 6.31
CA ALA A 100 16.78 -9.25 6.91
C ALA A 100 18.10 -9.16 6.15
N PRO A 101 18.64 -7.94 5.93
CA PRO A 101 19.94 -7.77 5.31
C PRO A 101 21.02 -8.43 6.18
N LYS A 102 21.94 -9.17 5.53
CA LYS A 102 23.00 -9.91 6.22
C LYS A 102 23.99 -9.00 6.95
N ASP A 103 24.25 -7.83 6.38
CA ASP A 103 25.26 -6.88 6.86
C ASP A 103 24.69 -5.78 7.76
N GLY A 104 23.42 -5.92 8.20
CA GLY A 104 22.76 -4.92 9.05
C GLY A 104 22.47 -3.59 8.34
N ASP A 105 22.64 -3.51 7.02
CA ASP A 105 22.37 -2.30 6.24
C ASP A 105 20.89 -1.98 6.25
N SER A 106 20.55 -0.84 6.87
CA SER A 106 19.17 -0.38 7.00
C SER A 106 18.51 -0.05 5.66
N LEU A 107 19.28 0.23 4.61
CA LEU A 107 18.77 0.56 3.27
C LEU A 107 18.01 -0.60 2.63
N TYR A 108 18.39 -1.84 2.94
CA TYR A 108 17.74 -3.06 2.44
C TYR A 108 16.74 -3.67 3.43
N ALA A 109 16.46 -2.97 4.54
CA ALA A 109 15.55 -3.49 5.55
C ALA A 109 14.11 -3.56 5.02
N VAL A 110 13.51 -4.75 5.07
CA VAL A 110 12.09 -4.94 4.75
C VAL A 110 11.23 -4.30 5.84
N THR A 111 10.32 -3.43 5.45
CA THR A 111 9.39 -2.71 6.33
C THR A 111 7.97 -2.80 5.77
N LEU A 112 6.96 -2.32 6.52
CA LEU A 112 5.61 -2.17 5.96
C LEU A 112 5.58 -1.17 4.78
N HIS A 113 6.52 -0.23 4.70
CA HIS A 113 6.67 0.64 3.53
C HIS A 113 7.11 -0.14 2.29
N THR A 114 7.88 -1.22 2.45
CA THR A 114 8.29 -2.09 1.35
C THR A 114 7.07 -2.68 0.63
N MET A 115 5.99 -3.04 1.36
CA MET A 115 4.74 -3.51 0.75
C MET A 115 4.13 -2.45 -0.19
N ARG A 116 4.15 -1.21 0.23
CA ARG A 116 3.69 -0.09 -0.62
C ARG A 116 4.63 0.17 -1.81
N HIS A 117 5.94 0.04 -1.63
CA HIS A 117 6.90 0.13 -2.73
C HIS A 117 6.68 -1.00 -3.74
N THR A 118 6.44 -2.21 -3.28
CA THR A 118 6.12 -3.37 -4.12
C THR A 118 4.85 -3.13 -4.94
N PHE A 119 3.78 -2.61 -4.31
CA PHE A 119 2.56 -2.21 -5.04
C PHE A 119 2.87 -1.25 -6.19
N ALA A 120 3.66 -0.20 -5.92
CA ALA A 120 4.02 0.79 -6.94
C ALA A 120 4.90 0.19 -8.04
N SER A 121 5.89 -0.64 -7.67
CA SER A 121 6.78 -1.28 -8.63
C SER A 121 6.05 -2.26 -9.54
N TRP A 122 5.14 -3.07 -9.01
CA TRP A 122 4.35 -4.00 -9.82
C TRP A 122 3.44 -3.27 -10.82
N LEU A 123 2.81 -2.17 -10.40
CA LEU A 123 2.00 -1.35 -11.30
C LEU A 123 2.87 -0.71 -12.38
N ALA A 124 4.02 -0.15 -12.04
CA ALA A 124 4.94 0.45 -13.01
C ALA A 124 5.42 -0.60 -14.04
N GLN A 125 5.87 -1.77 -13.56
CA GLN A 125 6.35 -2.86 -14.42
C GLN A 125 5.26 -3.48 -15.29
N SER A 126 4.00 -3.38 -14.89
CA SER A 126 2.89 -3.96 -15.66
C SER A 126 2.69 -3.30 -17.03
N GLY A 127 3.19 -2.07 -17.22
CA GLY A 127 2.93 -1.27 -18.42
C GLY A 127 1.47 -0.81 -18.58
N LYS A 128 0.57 -1.17 -17.64
CA LYS A 128 -0.87 -0.90 -17.72
C LYS A 128 -1.30 0.42 -17.09
N VAL A 129 -0.37 1.15 -16.50
CA VAL A 129 -0.61 2.45 -15.88
C VAL A 129 0.42 3.46 -16.37
N THR A 130 0.02 4.71 -16.48
CA THR A 130 0.93 5.82 -16.71
C THR A 130 1.55 6.29 -15.40
N LEU A 131 2.63 7.06 -15.48
CA LEU A 131 3.26 7.66 -14.30
C LEU A 131 2.28 8.57 -13.53
N MET A 132 1.40 9.28 -14.24
CA MET A 132 0.36 10.13 -13.65
C MET A 132 -0.72 9.32 -12.93
N GLU A 133 -1.13 8.20 -13.49
CA GLU A 133 -2.06 7.28 -12.82
C GLU A 133 -1.43 6.64 -11.58
N LEU A 134 -0.16 6.23 -11.68
CA LEU A 134 0.58 5.73 -10.53
C LEU A 134 0.66 6.78 -9.43
N GLN A 135 0.91 8.05 -9.76
CA GLN A 135 0.89 9.16 -8.81
C GLN A 135 -0.45 9.24 -8.07
N LYS A 136 -1.57 9.18 -8.82
CA LYS A 136 -2.93 9.23 -8.24
C LYS A 136 -3.19 8.02 -7.34
N LEU A 137 -2.88 6.81 -7.81
CA LEU A 137 -3.04 5.57 -7.03
C LEU A 137 -2.21 5.58 -5.76
N MET A 138 -0.99 6.10 -5.82
CA MET A 138 -0.11 6.26 -4.66
C MET A 138 -0.50 7.45 -3.78
N ARG A 139 -1.39 8.32 -4.23
CA ARG A 139 -1.78 9.54 -3.50
C ARG A 139 -0.57 10.40 -3.14
N HIS A 140 0.36 10.54 -4.10
CA HIS A 140 1.52 11.40 -3.96
C HIS A 140 1.13 12.86 -4.28
N LYS A 141 1.49 13.78 -3.38
CA LYS A 141 1.23 15.21 -3.57
C LYS A 141 2.04 15.79 -4.73
N ASN A 142 3.25 15.28 -4.94
CA ASN A 142 4.18 15.74 -5.96
C ASN A 142 4.57 14.55 -6.86
N ILE A 143 4.64 14.79 -8.17
CA ILE A 143 5.08 13.80 -9.15
C ILE A 143 6.50 13.30 -8.88
N THR A 144 7.37 14.16 -8.35
CA THR A 144 8.76 13.83 -7.98
C THR A 144 8.83 12.58 -7.07
N MET A 145 7.83 12.39 -6.18
CA MET A 145 7.76 11.18 -5.34
C MET A 145 7.49 9.92 -6.16
N THR A 146 6.89 10.04 -7.33
CA THR A 146 6.56 8.91 -8.22
C THR A 146 7.68 8.66 -9.23
N MET A 147 8.45 9.67 -9.58
CA MET A 147 9.58 9.57 -10.51
C MET A 147 10.59 8.48 -10.14
N ARG A 148 10.69 8.13 -8.85
CA ARG A 148 11.54 7.02 -8.40
C ARG A 148 11.18 5.67 -9.02
N TYR A 149 9.98 5.52 -9.56
CA TYR A 149 9.52 4.30 -10.23
C TYR A 149 9.58 4.43 -11.75
N ALA A 150 9.97 5.59 -12.31
CA ALA A 150 9.96 5.83 -13.75
C ALA A 150 10.82 4.83 -14.53
N HIS A 151 11.95 4.44 -13.98
CA HIS A 151 12.87 3.45 -14.56
C HIS A 151 12.29 2.02 -14.64
N LEU A 152 11.17 1.76 -13.97
CA LEU A 152 10.50 0.44 -13.96
C LEU A 152 9.43 0.31 -15.04
N PHE A 153 9.06 1.40 -15.70
CA PHE A 153 8.10 1.35 -16.79
C PHE A 153 8.75 0.68 -18.02
N PRO A 154 8.03 -0.21 -18.70
CA PRO A 154 8.53 -0.80 -19.94
C PRO A 154 8.87 0.29 -20.95
N GLY A 155 10.05 0.19 -21.56
CA GLY A 155 10.43 1.09 -22.66
C GLY A 155 9.60 0.76 -23.90
N GLN A 156 8.74 1.67 -24.29
CA GLN A 156 7.91 1.56 -25.52
C GLN A 156 8.40 2.52 -26.59
N GLU A 157 9.68 2.85 -26.60
CA GLU A 157 10.21 3.87 -27.50
C GLU A 157 10.02 3.48 -28.98
N ASN A 158 10.36 2.25 -29.33
CA ASN A 158 10.22 1.76 -30.70
C ASN A 158 8.76 1.66 -31.15
N GLU A 159 7.85 1.17 -30.29
CA GLU A 159 6.41 1.11 -30.60
C GLU A 159 5.79 2.50 -30.78
N LYS A 160 6.31 3.50 -30.08
CA LYS A 160 5.80 4.87 -30.18
C LYS A 160 6.32 5.60 -31.43
N LEU A 161 7.52 5.27 -31.90
CA LEU A 161 8.05 5.81 -33.14
C LEU A 161 7.33 5.24 -34.35
N SER A 162 6.95 3.97 -34.33
CA SER A 162 6.18 3.37 -35.43
C SER A 162 4.82 4.04 -35.66
N ILE A 163 4.19 4.60 -34.60
CA ILE A 163 2.93 5.33 -34.74
C ILE A 163 3.08 6.54 -35.68
N ILE A 164 4.21 7.24 -35.63
CA ILE A 164 4.47 8.37 -36.52
C ILE A 164 4.66 7.89 -37.97
N GLU A 165 5.35 6.77 -38.15
CA GLU A 165 5.52 6.16 -39.48
C GLU A 165 4.19 5.71 -40.06
N ASP A 166 3.32 5.09 -39.26
CA ASP A 166 1.96 4.69 -39.68
C ASP A 166 1.09 5.91 -40.04
N MET A 167 1.19 6.99 -39.24
CA MET A 167 0.45 8.24 -39.55
C MET A 167 0.94 8.95 -40.81
N LEU A 168 2.21 8.84 -41.18
CA LEU A 168 2.77 9.44 -42.40
C LEU A 168 2.50 8.56 -43.62
N ALA A 169 2.19 7.29 -43.45
CA ALA A 169 1.87 6.35 -44.52
C ALA A 169 0.37 6.32 -44.90
N ALA A 170 -0.49 6.95 -44.10
CA ALA A 170 -1.94 7.01 -44.28
C ALA A 170 -2.35 8.27 -45.08
#